data_315c993a9f00cf32dd1295ec1fd1ebad
#
_entry.id   315c993a9f00cf32dd1295ec1fd1ebad
#
_cell.length_a   1.000
_cell.length_b   1.000
_cell.length_c   1.000
_cell.angle_alpha   90.00
_cell.angle_beta   90.00
_cell.angle_gamma   90.00
#
_symmetry.space_group_name_H-M   'P 1'
#
loop_
_entity.id
_entity.type
_entity.pdbx_description
1 polymer ?
#
loop_
_entity_poly.entity_id
_entity_poly.type
_entity_poly.pdbx_seq_one_letter_code
_entity_poly.pdbx_strand_id
1 'polypeptide(L)'
;MHQLDDIDIAILKHLQQNGRAQRNKLAKIVNLSVPSVSERMRKLEEKKLIDGYHAVLNPKKFNIDIVAFIFVEIDNSSFHAFFVDQAILEPEIQECHSITGDGSHILKITTKNTESLEKLLSRIQSWDGVKKTRSNIVLSSFKQTREIPLESDRVPSKA
;
A
#
# COMPACT_ATOMS: atom_id res chain seq x y z
N MET A 1 0.05 16.48 -17.67
CA MET A 1 -0.86 15.47 -17.05
C MET A 1 -1.40 14.57 -18.16
N HIS A 2 -1.39 13.27 -17.98
CA HIS A 2 -2.06 12.37 -18.93
C HIS A 2 -3.54 12.35 -18.60
N GLN A 3 -4.36 12.79 -19.54
CA GLN A 3 -5.80 12.75 -19.40
C GLN A 3 -6.25 11.30 -19.60
N LEU A 4 -6.76 10.68 -18.53
CA LEU A 4 -7.37 9.34 -18.58
C LEU A 4 -8.76 9.45 -19.23
N ASP A 5 -9.02 8.60 -20.19
CA ASP A 5 -10.38 8.48 -20.76
C ASP A 5 -11.24 7.48 -19.94
N ASP A 6 -12.54 7.46 -20.21
CA ASP A 6 -13.48 6.58 -19.51
C ASP A 6 -13.11 5.08 -19.66
N ILE A 7 -12.48 4.72 -20.77
CA ILE A 7 -12.02 3.35 -21.02
C ILE A 7 -10.86 3.00 -20.13
N ASP A 8 -9.87 3.89 -19.99
CA ASP A 8 -8.73 3.71 -19.11
C ASP A 8 -9.20 3.58 -17.65
N ILE A 9 -10.13 4.45 -17.23
CA ILE A 9 -10.75 4.39 -15.89
C ILE A 9 -11.50 3.07 -15.68
N ALA A 10 -12.25 2.58 -16.65
CA ALA A 10 -12.96 1.31 -16.54
C ALA A 10 -11.98 0.12 -16.42
N ILE A 11 -10.89 0.11 -17.18
CA ILE A 11 -9.82 -0.89 -17.08
C ILE A 11 -9.20 -0.85 -15.68
N LEU A 12 -8.80 0.34 -15.20
CA LEU A 12 -8.17 0.53 -13.90
C LEU A 12 -9.09 0.11 -12.74
N LYS A 13 -10.36 0.52 -12.76
CA LYS A 13 -11.35 0.10 -11.76
C LYS A 13 -11.48 -1.42 -11.68
N HIS A 14 -11.52 -2.09 -12.83
CA HIS A 14 -11.62 -3.55 -12.85
C HIS A 14 -10.34 -4.22 -12.34
N LEU A 15 -9.17 -3.69 -12.70
CA LEU A 15 -7.87 -4.21 -12.26
C LEU A 15 -7.64 -4.03 -10.76
N GLN A 16 -8.12 -2.95 -10.14
CA GLN A 16 -8.06 -2.78 -8.69
C GLN A 16 -8.82 -3.88 -7.93
N GLN A 17 -9.95 -4.35 -8.49
CA GLN A 17 -10.74 -5.42 -7.89
C GLN A 17 -10.20 -6.82 -8.24
N ASN A 18 -9.63 -6.97 -9.43
CA ASN A 18 -9.11 -8.22 -9.93
C ASN A 18 -7.83 -8.01 -10.75
N GLY A 19 -6.69 -7.90 -10.06
CA GLY A 19 -5.39 -7.70 -10.70
C GLY A 19 -4.94 -8.85 -11.63
N ARG A 20 -5.62 -10.01 -11.59
CA ARG A 20 -5.38 -11.15 -12.48
C ARG A 20 -6.39 -11.23 -13.65
N ALA A 21 -7.15 -10.18 -13.91
CA ALA A 21 -8.12 -10.17 -14.99
C ALA A 21 -7.45 -10.45 -16.36
N GLN A 22 -8.06 -11.37 -17.11
CA GLN A 22 -7.58 -11.68 -18.45
C GLN A 22 -7.92 -10.53 -19.42
N ARG A 23 -7.02 -10.25 -20.36
CA ARG A 23 -7.21 -9.18 -21.36
C ARG A 23 -8.47 -9.35 -22.21
N ASN A 24 -8.86 -10.59 -22.52
CA ASN A 24 -10.11 -10.87 -23.25
C ASN A 24 -11.36 -10.52 -22.42
N LYS A 25 -11.32 -10.66 -21.08
CA LYS A 25 -12.40 -10.20 -20.20
C LYS A 25 -12.48 -8.68 -20.15
N LEU A 26 -11.34 -8.01 -20.00
CA LEU A 26 -11.27 -6.55 -20.05
C LEU A 26 -11.78 -6.00 -21.39
N ALA A 27 -11.38 -6.62 -22.51
CA ALA A 27 -11.82 -6.26 -23.85
C ALA A 27 -13.36 -6.27 -23.99
N LYS A 28 -14.01 -7.27 -23.42
CA LYS A 28 -15.49 -7.35 -23.38
C LYS A 28 -16.10 -6.24 -22.52
N ILE A 29 -15.49 -5.92 -21.37
CA ILE A 29 -16.01 -4.89 -20.45
C ILE A 29 -15.97 -3.50 -21.10
N VAL A 30 -14.89 -3.19 -21.81
CA VAL A 30 -14.69 -1.86 -22.41
C VAL A 30 -15.07 -1.83 -23.90
N ASN A 31 -15.63 -2.92 -24.43
CA ASN A 31 -16.04 -3.05 -25.83
C ASN A 31 -14.93 -2.70 -26.85
N LEU A 32 -13.74 -3.24 -26.63
CA LEU A 32 -12.57 -3.08 -27.50
C LEU A 32 -11.97 -4.44 -27.90
N SER A 33 -11.09 -4.42 -28.89
CA SER A 33 -10.29 -5.60 -29.24
C SER A 33 -9.23 -5.90 -28.16
N VAL A 34 -8.83 -7.16 -28.04
CA VAL A 34 -7.75 -7.57 -27.11
C VAL A 34 -6.42 -6.84 -27.38
N PRO A 35 -5.98 -6.64 -28.62
CA PRO A 35 -4.80 -5.82 -28.91
C PRO A 35 -4.93 -4.38 -28.43
N SER A 36 -6.10 -3.75 -28.59
CA SER A 36 -6.35 -2.38 -28.14
C SER A 36 -6.27 -2.26 -26.62
N VAL A 37 -6.83 -3.22 -25.88
CA VAL A 37 -6.73 -3.27 -24.41
C VAL A 37 -5.29 -3.50 -23.98
N SER A 38 -4.56 -4.41 -24.66
CA SER A 38 -3.15 -4.68 -24.35
C SER A 38 -2.28 -3.44 -24.51
N GLU A 39 -2.50 -2.68 -25.57
CA GLU A 39 -1.76 -1.42 -25.80
C GLU A 39 -2.09 -0.36 -24.77
N ARG A 40 -3.36 -0.23 -24.35
CA ARG A 40 -3.76 0.69 -23.26
C ARG A 40 -3.11 0.30 -21.95
N MET A 41 -3.17 -0.97 -21.57
CA MET A 41 -2.52 -1.46 -20.34
C MET A 41 -1.01 -1.18 -20.35
N ARG A 42 -0.32 -1.45 -21.48
CA ARG A 42 1.10 -1.13 -21.64
C ARG A 42 1.39 0.35 -21.38
N LYS A 43 0.57 1.25 -21.93
CA LYS A 43 0.71 2.71 -21.71
C LYS A 43 0.46 3.12 -20.27
N LEU A 44 -0.51 2.49 -19.57
CA LEU A 44 -0.80 2.75 -18.16
C LEU A 44 0.38 2.30 -17.27
N GLU A 45 0.99 1.16 -17.58
CA GLU A 45 2.17 0.63 -16.89
C GLU A 45 3.42 1.51 -17.14
N GLU A 46 3.70 1.86 -18.41
CA GLU A 46 4.85 2.73 -18.77
C GLU A 46 4.78 4.11 -18.12
N LYS A 47 3.57 4.65 -17.99
CA LYS A 47 3.33 5.94 -17.35
C LYS A 47 3.26 5.86 -15.82
N LYS A 48 3.51 4.69 -15.23
CA LYS A 48 3.44 4.46 -13.78
C LYS A 48 2.08 4.80 -13.16
N LEU A 49 1.00 4.64 -13.93
CA LEU A 49 -0.38 4.68 -13.42
C LEU A 49 -0.77 3.34 -12.81
N ILE A 50 -0.11 2.27 -13.23
CA ILE A 50 -0.11 0.96 -12.60
C ILE A 50 1.33 0.70 -12.15
N ASP A 51 1.55 0.65 -10.84
CA ASP A 51 2.86 0.36 -10.26
C ASP A 51 3.18 -1.13 -10.26
N GLY A 52 2.16 -1.98 -10.25
CA GLY A 52 2.34 -3.43 -10.26
C GLY A 52 1.08 -4.21 -9.95
N TYR A 53 1.21 -5.53 -9.97
CA TYR A 53 0.15 -6.48 -9.66
C TYR A 53 0.63 -7.40 -8.54
N HIS A 54 -0.09 -7.44 -7.43
CA HIS A 54 0.29 -8.20 -6.26
C HIS A 54 -0.79 -9.19 -5.84
N ALA A 55 -0.37 -10.39 -5.42
CA ALA A 55 -1.27 -11.33 -4.77
C ALA A 55 -1.55 -10.88 -3.33
N VAL A 56 -2.81 -10.86 -2.95
CA VAL A 56 -3.22 -10.64 -1.56
C VAL A 56 -3.28 -12.00 -0.87
N LEU A 57 -2.43 -12.21 0.13
CA LEU A 57 -2.36 -13.43 0.90
C LEU A 57 -3.22 -13.33 2.17
N ASN A 58 -3.76 -14.47 2.62
CA ASN A 58 -4.42 -14.55 3.92
C ASN A 58 -3.36 -14.77 5.02
N PRO A 59 -3.03 -13.77 5.84
CA PRO A 59 -1.93 -13.87 6.81
C PRO A 59 -2.14 -14.98 7.84
N LYS A 60 -3.38 -15.25 8.24
CA LYS A 60 -3.72 -16.34 9.19
C LYS A 60 -3.29 -17.73 8.70
N LYS A 61 -3.26 -17.95 7.38
CA LYS A 61 -2.79 -19.22 6.79
C LYS A 61 -1.27 -19.40 6.91
N PHE A 62 -0.56 -18.35 7.27
CA PHE A 62 0.89 -18.32 7.48
C PHE A 62 1.25 -18.09 8.96
N ASN A 63 0.28 -18.27 9.87
CA ASN A 63 0.43 -18.02 11.31
C ASN A 63 0.89 -16.59 11.63
N ILE A 64 0.44 -15.62 10.85
CA ILE A 64 0.66 -14.20 11.08
C ILE A 64 -0.64 -13.64 11.68
N ASP A 65 -0.68 -13.53 13.01
CA ASP A 65 -1.90 -13.24 13.75
C ASP A 65 -1.93 -11.82 14.33
N ILE A 66 -0.76 -11.17 14.43
CA ILE A 66 -0.65 -9.83 14.99
C ILE A 66 -0.48 -8.80 13.88
N VAL A 67 -1.34 -7.81 13.90
CA VAL A 67 -1.17 -6.54 13.17
C VAL A 67 -1.08 -5.44 14.22
N ALA A 68 -0.11 -4.55 14.10
CA ALA A 68 -0.01 -3.40 14.99
C ALA A 68 0.43 -2.14 14.25
N PHE A 69 0.08 -0.99 14.83
CA PHE A 69 0.64 0.31 14.45
C PHE A 69 1.59 0.77 15.55
N ILE A 70 2.82 1.09 15.16
CA ILE A 70 3.86 1.56 16.06
C ILE A 70 4.15 3.02 15.71
N PHE A 71 3.87 3.91 16.64
CA PHE A 71 4.27 5.32 16.56
C PHE A 71 5.68 5.43 17.11
N VAL A 72 6.57 6.06 16.36
CA VAL A 72 7.97 6.22 16.70
C VAL A 72 8.28 7.71 16.83
N GLU A 73 8.93 8.10 17.90
CA GLU A 73 9.51 9.42 18.11
C GLU A 73 11.01 9.31 17.91
N ILE A 74 11.57 10.09 16.99
CA ILE A 74 13.01 10.18 16.72
C ILE A 74 13.53 11.44 17.42
N ASP A 75 14.67 11.31 18.08
CA ASP A 75 15.28 12.38 18.88
C ASP A 75 15.61 13.61 18.02
N ASN A 76 16.18 13.38 16.84
CA ASN A 76 16.54 14.48 15.95
C ASN A 76 16.49 14.05 14.46
N SER A 77 16.34 15.04 13.58
CA SER A 77 16.19 14.82 12.13
C SER A 77 17.41 14.17 11.46
N SER A 78 18.60 14.22 12.06
CA SER A 78 19.80 13.56 11.53
C SER A 78 19.67 12.04 11.49
N PHE A 79 18.84 11.46 12.36
CA PHE A 79 18.60 10.02 12.39
C PHE A 79 17.49 9.55 11.43
N HIS A 80 16.78 10.48 10.77
CA HIS A 80 15.65 10.14 9.91
C HIS A 80 16.03 9.14 8.80
N ALA A 81 17.10 9.43 8.05
CA ALA A 81 17.52 8.56 6.94
C ALA A 81 17.89 7.15 7.44
N PHE A 82 18.68 7.08 8.51
CA PHE A 82 19.06 5.81 9.12
C PHE A 82 17.82 5.00 9.58
N PHE A 83 16.88 5.65 10.26
CA PHE A 83 15.65 4.99 10.70
C PHE A 83 14.84 4.42 9.54
N VAL A 84 14.66 5.21 8.46
CA VAL A 84 13.92 4.78 7.26
C VAL A 84 14.62 3.59 6.60
N ASP A 85 15.95 3.60 6.49
CA ASP A 85 16.73 2.49 5.94
C ASP A 85 16.55 1.21 6.76
N GLN A 86 16.56 1.31 8.10
CA GLN A 86 16.29 0.16 8.98
C GLN A 86 14.86 -0.35 8.81
N ALA A 87 13.88 0.55 8.73
CA ALA A 87 12.47 0.18 8.55
C ALA A 87 12.22 -0.52 7.20
N ILE A 88 12.93 -0.13 6.14
CA ILE A 88 12.83 -0.78 4.81
C ILE A 88 13.42 -2.20 4.85
N LEU A 89 14.47 -2.42 5.62
CA LEU A 89 15.14 -3.72 5.72
C LEU A 89 14.41 -4.71 6.64
N GLU A 90 13.53 -4.23 7.53
CA GLU A 90 12.81 -5.09 8.48
C GLU A 90 11.57 -5.72 7.83
N PRO A 91 11.55 -7.04 7.59
CA PRO A 91 10.48 -7.69 6.82
C PRO A 91 9.11 -7.71 7.52
N GLU A 92 9.07 -7.54 8.83
CA GLU A 92 7.83 -7.47 9.61
C GLU A 92 7.16 -6.10 9.49
N ILE A 93 7.89 -5.07 9.01
CA ILE A 93 7.35 -3.73 8.74
C ILE A 93 6.79 -3.71 7.31
N GLN A 94 5.49 -3.51 7.19
CA GLN A 94 4.80 -3.45 5.90
C GLN A 94 4.69 -2.05 5.34
N GLU A 95 4.56 -1.06 6.22
CA GLU A 95 4.42 0.35 5.84
C GLU A 95 5.21 1.20 6.84
N CYS A 96 5.92 2.21 6.34
CA CYS A 96 6.62 3.21 7.12
C CYS A 96 6.28 4.59 6.57
N HIS A 97 5.68 5.45 7.39
CA HIS A 97 5.27 6.78 6.99
C HIS A 97 5.80 7.82 7.96
N SER A 98 6.30 8.94 7.45
CA SER A 98 6.51 10.14 8.24
C SER A 98 5.16 10.81 8.47
N ILE A 99 4.89 11.24 9.70
CA ILE A 99 3.60 11.79 10.11
C ILE A 99 3.78 13.12 10.85
N THR A 100 2.70 13.89 10.89
CA THR A 100 2.56 15.05 11.76
C THR A 100 1.83 14.67 13.03
N GLY A 101 2.05 15.37 14.14
CA GLY A 101 1.38 15.14 15.42
C GLY A 101 2.21 14.31 16.39
N ASP A 102 1.60 13.29 16.99
CA ASP A 102 2.22 12.49 18.05
C ASP A 102 3.25 11.50 17.49
N GLY A 103 4.50 11.91 17.39
CA GLY A 103 5.60 11.13 16.83
C GLY A 103 6.07 11.62 15.47
N SER A 104 7.20 11.10 15.02
CA SER A 104 7.79 11.43 13.72
C SER A 104 7.40 10.43 12.64
N HIS A 105 7.15 9.18 13.01
CA HIS A 105 6.82 8.10 12.08
C HIS A 105 5.73 7.18 12.64
N ILE A 106 4.99 6.56 11.73
CA ILE A 106 4.10 5.44 11.99
C ILE A 106 4.52 4.25 11.15
N LEU A 107 4.60 3.10 11.80
CA LEU A 107 4.87 1.81 11.16
C LEU A 107 3.61 0.95 11.24
N LYS A 108 3.27 0.29 10.14
CA LYS A 108 2.34 -0.83 10.17
C LYS A 108 3.13 -2.12 10.10
N ILE A 109 2.95 -2.97 11.09
CA ILE A 109 3.67 -4.24 11.20
C ILE A 109 2.73 -5.42 11.19
N THR A 110 3.27 -6.56 10.76
CA THR A 110 2.62 -7.86 10.92
C THR A 110 3.60 -8.86 11.47
N THR A 111 3.19 -9.63 12.46
CA THR A 111 4.04 -10.65 13.08
C THR A 111 3.23 -11.83 13.58
N LYS A 112 3.92 -12.91 13.99
CA LYS A 112 3.26 -14.19 14.31
C LYS A 112 2.44 -14.12 15.61
N ASN A 113 3.04 -13.62 16.67
CA ASN A 113 2.46 -13.62 18.01
C ASN A 113 3.05 -12.48 18.87
N THR A 114 2.64 -12.40 20.12
CA THR A 114 3.08 -11.36 21.05
C THR A 114 4.58 -11.43 21.36
N GLU A 115 5.18 -12.62 21.41
CA GLU A 115 6.63 -12.79 21.60
C GLU A 115 7.42 -12.22 20.41
N SER A 116 6.96 -12.49 19.17
CA SER A 116 7.56 -11.89 17.98
C SER A 116 7.40 -10.37 17.97
N LEU A 117 6.25 -9.87 18.43
CA LEU A 117 6.02 -8.42 18.55
C LEU A 117 6.99 -7.79 19.56
N GLU A 118 7.18 -8.41 20.72
CA GLU A 118 8.12 -7.93 21.74
C GLU A 118 9.56 -7.86 21.19
N LYS A 119 10.00 -8.90 20.47
CA LYS A 119 11.32 -8.94 19.82
C LYS A 119 11.46 -7.83 18.78
N LEU A 120 10.44 -7.60 17.96
CA LEU A 120 10.44 -6.52 16.96
C LEU A 120 10.50 -5.15 17.64
N LEU A 121 9.71 -4.93 18.69
CA LEU A 121 9.72 -3.67 19.45
C LEU A 121 11.09 -3.41 20.07
N SER A 122 11.73 -4.43 20.64
CA SER A 122 13.08 -4.32 21.20
C SER A 122 14.11 -3.95 20.13
N ARG A 123 14.02 -4.54 18.93
CA ARG A 123 14.88 -4.17 17.81
C ARG A 123 14.68 -2.70 17.40
N ILE A 124 13.43 -2.28 17.19
CA ILE A 124 13.13 -0.90 16.79
C ILE A 124 13.61 0.10 17.85
N GLN A 125 13.43 -0.21 19.14
CA GLN A 125 13.87 0.65 20.23
C GLN A 125 15.40 0.73 20.36
N SER A 126 16.12 -0.25 19.83
CA SER A 126 17.59 -0.25 19.81
C SER A 126 18.19 0.52 18.63
N TRP A 127 17.39 0.97 17.68
CA TRP A 127 17.89 1.75 16.54
C TRP A 127 18.32 3.15 16.98
N ASP A 128 19.46 3.60 16.48
CA ASP A 128 20.00 4.92 16.81
C ASP A 128 18.97 6.03 16.48
N GLY A 129 18.80 6.92 17.44
CA GLY A 129 17.88 8.04 17.35
C GLY A 129 16.42 7.73 17.70
N VAL A 130 16.06 6.47 17.97
CA VAL A 130 14.72 6.15 18.46
C VAL A 130 14.61 6.51 19.94
N LYS A 131 13.80 7.51 20.23
CA LYS A 131 13.58 8.03 21.59
C LYS A 131 12.45 7.31 22.31
N LYS A 132 11.34 7.06 21.58
CA LYS A 132 10.14 6.46 22.14
C LYS A 132 9.34 5.72 21.10
N THR A 133 8.70 4.64 21.53
CA THR A 133 7.71 3.90 20.73
C THR A 133 6.39 3.78 21.49
N ARG A 134 5.28 3.81 20.75
CA ARG A 134 3.93 3.51 21.27
C ARG A 134 3.25 2.55 20.30
N SER A 135 2.88 1.38 20.78
CA SER A 135 2.29 0.32 19.99
C SER A 135 0.81 0.18 20.22
N ASN A 136 0.02 0.07 19.16
CA ASN A 136 -1.40 -0.21 19.19
C ASN A 136 -1.66 -1.48 18.39
N ILE A 137 -2.07 -2.57 19.07
CA ILE A 137 -2.43 -3.82 18.43
C ILE A 137 -3.84 -3.69 17.83
N VAL A 138 -4.00 -4.13 16.59
CA VAL A 138 -5.29 -4.16 15.91
C VAL A 138 -6.09 -5.35 16.42
N LEU A 139 -7.22 -5.10 17.06
CA LEU A 139 -8.12 -6.15 17.55
C LEU A 139 -9.03 -6.68 16.44
N SER A 140 -9.49 -5.79 15.55
CA SER A 140 -10.37 -6.14 14.42
C SER A 140 -10.15 -5.20 13.26
N SER A 141 -10.19 -5.73 12.04
CA SER A 141 -10.14 -4.94 10.81
C SER A 141 -11.48 -5.04 10.08
N PHE A 142 -12.14 -3.93 9.88
CA PHE A 142 -13.46 -3.86 9.23
C PHE A 142 -13.36 -3.51 7.75
N LYS A 143 -12.28 -2.87 7.34
CA LYS A 143 -12.01 -2.52 5.94
C LYS A 143 -10.51 -2.50 5.68
N GLN A 144 -10.09 -3.27 4.67
CA GLN A 144 -8.73 -3.25 4.15
C GLN A 144 -8.82 -3.27 2.62
N THR A 145 -8.53 -2.16 1.98
CA THR A 145 -8.51 -2.04 0.52
C THR A 145 -7.36 -1.14 0.08
N ARG A 146 -6.82 -1.42 -1.09
CA ARG A 146 -5.90 -0.54 -1.81
C ARG A 146 -6.59 0.17 -2.98
N GLU A 147 -7.90 -0.02 -3.13
CA GLU A 147 -8.66 0.66 -4.16
C GLU A 147 -8.67 2.17 -3.89
N ILE A 148 -8.23 2.95 -4.87
CA ILE A 148 -8.37 4.39 -4.88
C ILE A 148 -9.62 4.79 -5.68
N PRO A 149 -10.39 5.80 -5.27
CA PRO A 149 -11.52 6.29 -6.04
C PRO A 149 -11.00 6.94 -7.32
N LEU A 150 -11.45 6.43 -8.47
CA LEU A 150 -11.10 6.98 -9.78
C LEU A 150 -12.35 7.67 -10.36
N GLU A 151 -12.22 8.95 -10.66
CA GLU A 151 -13.23 9.73 -11.39
C GLU A 151 -12.72 9.99 -12.81
N SER A 152 -13.63 10.06 -13.78
CA SER A 152 -13.26 10.50 -15.12
C SER A 152 -13.06 12.02 -15.11
N ASP A 153 -11.99 12.51 -15.71
CA ASP A 153 -11.69 13.95 -15.85
C ASP A 153 -12.70 14.69 -16.78
N ARG A 154 -13.91 14.16 -16.94
CA ARG A 154 -14.94 14.87 -17.67
C ARG A 154 -15.37 16.08 -16.85
N VAL A 155 -14.98 17.25 -17.34
CA VAL A 155 -15.66 18.52 -16.99
C VAL A 155 -17.16 18.31 -17.23
N PRO A 156 -18.03 18.52 -16.21
CA PRO A 156 -19.46 18.45 -16.44
C PRO A 156 -19.79 19.41 -17.56
N SER A 157 -20.34 18.89 -18.67
CA SER A 157 -20.89 19.75 -19.72
C SER A 157 -21.95 20.64 -19.05
N LYS A 158 -21.67 21.93 -18.99
CA LYS A 158 -22.66 22.90 -18.54
C LYS A 158 -23.93 22.70 -19.39
N ALA A 159 -25.00 22.26 -18.72
CA ALA A 159 -26.36 22.33 -19.26
C ALA A 159 -26.81 23.78 -19.39
#